data_709129a8652d9fed5720814ad91bccd7
#
_entry.id   709129a8652d9fed5720814ad91bccd7
#
_cell.length_a   1.000
_cell.length_b   1.000
_cell.length_c   1.000
_cell.angle_alpha   90.00
_cell.angle_beta   90.00
_cell.angle_gamma   90.00
#
_symmetry.space_group_name_H-M   'P 1'
#
loop_
_entity.id
_entity.type
_entity.pdbx_description
1 polymer ?
#
loop_
_entity_poly.entity_id
_entity_poly.type
_entity_poly.pdbx_seq_one_letter_code
_entity_poly.pdbx_strand_id
1 'polypeptide(L)'
;VVINNDSSAAVYVQSADKVFITLAPDSENKLSNGGTYEAVDDNNIDSVIFSKSDLTLNGSGSLTITAKAGHGIVSKDDLVITGGTYAITAASQGLSGKDSIRILDGDFTITSGKDALHSENEDNAEKGFVYIAGGNFNLTASGDGISASGNMTLLDGMYTMTTGGGSENGKDHQEGGPGGQGGPGGGMDNPGEDLMTSGE
;
A
#
# COMPACT_ATOMS: atom_id res chain seq x y z
N VAL A 1 15.45 11.98 -18.53
CA VAL A 1 15.84 12.81 -17.35
C VAL A 1 16.42 11.88 -16.28
N VAL A 2 17.45 12.34 -15.55
CA VAL A 2 17.97 11.63 -14.38
C VAL A 2 18.04 12.63 -13.23
N ILE A 3 17.36 12.30 -12.12
CA ILE A 3 17.38 13.11 -10.90
C ILE A 3 17.68 12.18 -9.72
N ASN A 4 18.72 12.51 -8.95
CA ASN A 4 19.01 11.87 -7.67
C ASN A 4 19.03 12.95 -6.60
N ASN A 5 18.37 12.70 -5.47
CA ASN A 5 18.43 13.55 -4.30
C ASN A 5 18.82 12.68 -3.09
N ASP A 6 19.98 12.93 -2.52
CA ASP A 6 20.53 12.06 -1.49
C ASP A 6 19.84 12.19 -0.13
N SER A 7 19.13 13.29 0.11
CA SER A 7 18.55 13.59 1.44
C SER A 7 17.07 13.95 1.43
N SER A 8 16.39 13.91 0.27
CA SER A 8 14.96 14.26 0.17
C SER A 8 14.31 13.62 -1.07
N ALA A 9 13.10 14.06 -1.41
CA ALA A 9 12.44 13.69 -2.65
C ALA A 9 13.20 14.22 -3.88
N ALA A 10 13.28 13.44 -4.95
CA ALA A 10 13.77 13.92 -6.24
C ALA A 10 12.80 14.94 -6.86
N VAL A 11 11.51 14.78 -6.60
CA VAL A 11 10.46 15.75 -6.98
C VAL A 11 9.56 15.99 -5.77
N TYR A 12 9.49 17.23 -5.31
CA TYR A 12 8.63 17.66 -4.22
C TYR A 12 7.66 18.74 -4.67
N VAL A 13 6.37 18.46 -4.54
CA VAL A 13 5.29 19.40 -4.77
C VAL A 13 4.72 19.83 -3.43
N GLN A 14 5.07 21.04 -3.01
CA GLN A 14 4.65 21.60 -1.73
C GLN A 14 3.22 22.11 -1.76
N SER A 15 2.80 22.73 -2.87
CA SER A 15 1.46 23.28 -3.04
C SER A 15 1.16 23.50 -4.53
N ALA A 16 0.03 22.96 -4.96
CA ALA A 16 -0.53 23.18 -6.27
C ALA A 16 -2.05 22.88 -6.21
N ASP A 17 -2.81 23.26 -7.21
CA ASP A 17 -4.17 22.73 -7.39
C ASP A 17 -4.10 21.31 -7.96
N LYS A 18 -3.36 21.15 -9.07
CA LYS A 18 -3.08 19.87 -9.72
C LYS A 18 -1.67 19.83 -10.28
N VAL A 19 -1.09 18.65 -10.31
CA VAL A 19 0.24 18.41 -10.89
C VAL A 19 0.15 17.37 -11.98
N PHE A 20 0.80 17.66 -13.11
CA PHE A 20 0.93 16.73 -14.22
C PHE A 20 2.40 16.44 -14.48
N ILE A 21 2.77 15.16 -14.48
CA ILE A 21 4.07 14.68 -14.93
C ILE A 21 3.86 13.87 -16.20
N THR A 22 4.32 14.40 -17.32
CA THR A 22 4.16 13.75 -18.63
C THR A 22 5.44 13.04 -19.03
N LEU A 23 5.36 11.74 -19.22
CA LEU A 23 6.42 10.92 -19.78
C LEU A 23 6.34 11.01 -21.31
N ALA A 24 7.22 11.84 -21.89
CA ALA A 24 7.22 12.02 -23.35
C ALA A 24 7.44 10.67 -24.06
N PRO A 25 6.88 10.47 -25.27
CA PRO A 25 7.13 9.26 -26.03
C PRO A 25 8.62 8.97 -26.17
N ASP A 26 9.00 7.70 -26.06
CA ASP A 26 10.38 7.20 -26.16
C ASP A 26 11.37 7.79 -25.12
N SER A 27 10.87 8.53 -24.13
CA SER A 27 11.72 9.05 -23.06
C SER A 27 12.00 7.99 -21.99
N GLU A 28 13.25 8.00 -21.50
CA GLU A 28 13.65 7.26 -20.31
C GLU A 28 13.94 8.23 -19.18
N ASN A 29 13.25 8.06 -18.05
CA ASN A 29 13.38 8.91 -16.88
C ASN A 29 13.78 8.06 -15.69
N LYS A 30 14.73 8.55 -14.88
CA LYS A 30 15.23 7.83 -13.69
C LYS A 30 15.27 8.79 -12.52
N LEU A 31 14.56 8.43 -11.44
CA LEU A 31 14.53 9.20 -10.21
C LEU A 31 14.91 8.30 -9.02
N SER A 32 15.70 8.86 -8.10
CA SER A 32 16.13 8.10 -6.93
C SER A 32 16.37 8.99 -5.72
N ASN A 33 16.38 8.38 -4.54
CA ASN A 33 16.84 9.00 -3.31
C ASN A 33 18.07 8.30 -2.72
N GLY A 34 18.73 8.97 -1.75
CA GLY A 34 19.96 8.50 -1.12
C GLY A 34 19.77 7.46 -0.01
N GLY A 35 18.55 7.24 0.46
CA GLY A 35 18.24 6.31 1.57
C GLY A 35 18.03 6.99 2.92
N THR A 36 18.13 8.32 2.98
CA THR A 36 17.81 9.14 4.16
C THR A 36 16.90 10.28 3.74
N TYR A 37 16.11 10.79 4.69
CA TYR A 37 15.32 12.00 4.49
C TYR A 37 15.68 13.01 5.57
N GLU A 38 16.06 14.21 5.14
CA GLU A 38 16.22 15.38 6.01
C GLU A 38 14.93 16.18 5.98
N ALA A 39 14.48 16.66 7.14
CA ALA A 39 13.31 17.51 7.21
C ALA A 39 13.56 18.82 6.46
N VAL A 40 12.80 19.07 5.42
CA VAL A 40 12.84 20.31 4.62
C VAL A 40 11.84 21.32 5.17
N ASP A 41 10.72 20.83 5.70
CA ASP A 41 9.64 21.58 6.32
C ASP A 41 8.86 20.67 7.30
N ASP A 42 7.71 21.10 7.77
CA ASP A 42 6.84 20.32 8.67
C ASP A 42 6.14 19.13 7.96
N ASN A 43 6.38 18.92 6.67
CA ASN A 43 5.85 17.79 5.94
C ASN A 43 6.81 16.61 6.06
N ASN A 44 6.26 15.45 6.36
CA ASN A 44 7.01 14.20 6.36
C ASN A 44 7.21 13.73 4.91
N ILE A 45 8.28 14.23 4.27
CA ILE A 45 8.65 13.84 2.92
C ILE A 45 9.36 12.49 3.01
N ASP A 46 8.76 11.47 2.43
CA ASP A 46 9.16 10.07 2.57
C ASP A 46 9.11 9.27 1.26
N SER A 47 9.23 9.95 0.11
CA SER A 47 9.17 9.30 -1.20
C SER A 47 10.10 9.96 -2.22
N VAL A 48 10.34 9.27 -3.34
CA VAL A 48 11.13 9.83 -4.46
C VAL A 48 10.35 10.90 -5.20
N ILE A 49 9.05 10.69 -5.43
CA ILE A 49 8.11 11.73 -5.86
C ILE A 49 7.12 11.94 -4.73
N PHE A 50 7.07 13.14 -4.17
CA PHE A 50 6.16 13.52 -3.11
C PHE A 50 5.31 14.70 -3.54
N SER A 51 4.00 14.54 -3.55
CA SER A 51 3.05 15.60 -3.82
C SER A 51 2.05 15.75 -2.66
N LYS A 52 1.82 17.01 -2.25
CA LYS A 52 0.74 17.36 -1.31
C LYS A 52 -0.59 17.60 -1.99
N SER A 53 -0.61 17.54 -3.31
CA SER A 53 -1.77 17.87 -4.15
C SER A 53 -2.01 16.73 -5.13
N ASP A 54 -3.15 16.74 -5.80
CA ASP A 54 -3.48 15.81 -6.87
C ASP A 54 -2.30 15.63 -7.82
N LEU A 55 -1.90 14.38 -8.04
CA LEU A 55 -0.79 14.03 -8.91
C LEU A 55 -1.28 13.14 -10.06
N THR A 56 -1.08 13.60 -11.27
CA THR A 56 -1.34 12.81 -12.47
C THR A 56 -0.05 12.51 -13.21
N LEU A 57 0.20 11.23 -13.46
CA LEU A 57 1.25 10.78 -14.37
C LEU A 57 0.61 10.31 -15.65
N ASN A 58 1.14 10.78 -16.79
CA ASN A 58 0.62 10.45 -18.11
C ASN A 58 1.73 10.32 -19.16
N GLY A 59 1.36 9.98 -20.39
CA GLY A 59 2.28 9.80 -21.50
C GLY A 59 2.62 8.35 -21.75
N SER A 60 3.58 8.10 -22.66
CA SER A 60 3.96 6.75 -23.11
C SER A 60 5.44 6.44 -22.90
N GLY A 61 6.21 7.34 -22.29
CA GLY A 61 7.59 7.10 -21.92
C GLY A 61 7.75 6.20 -20.70
N SER A 62 8.98 6.03 -20.24
CA SER A 62 9.30 5.20 -19.09
C SER A 62 9.80 6.01 -17.89
N LEU A 63 9.47 5.53 -16.69
CA LEU A 63 9.92 6.07 -15.42
C LEU A 63 10.46 4.96 -14.53
N THR A 64 11.76 5.02 -14.23
CA THR A 64 12.39 4.15 -13.23
C THR A 64 12.55 4.90 -11.93
N ILE A 65 12.08 4.31 -10.83
CA ILE A 65 12.20 4.85 -9.47
C ILE A 65 12.97 3.89 -8.58
N THR A 66 13.96 4.44 -7.87
CA THR A 66 14.68 3.71 -6.83
C THR A 66 14.59 4.48 -5.52
N ALA A 67 13.67 4.06 -4.67
CA ALA A 67 13.51 4.58 -3.31
C ALA A 67 14.28 3.70 -2.33
N LYS A 68 15.53 4.06 -2.02
CA LYS A 68 16.35 3.34 -1.03
C LYS A 68 15.80 3.47 0.39
N ALA A 69 15.04 4.53 0.65
CA ALA A 69 14.21 4.70 1.83
C ALA A 69 12.82 5.19 1.42
N GLY A 70 11.81 4.90 2.23
CA GLY A 70 10.43 5.37 2.02
C GLY A 70 9.77 4.80 0.78
N HIS A 71 8.92 5.61 0.18
CA HIS A 71 8.01 5.22 -0.89
C HIS A 71 8.54 5.59 -2.27
N GLY A 72 8.03 4.94 -3.31
CA GLY A 72 8.32 5.33 -4.68
C GLY A 72 7.65 6.66 -5.06
N ILE A 73 6.32 6.65 -5.11
CA ILE A 73 5.49 7.82 -5.43
C ILE A 73 4.42 8.00 -4.37
N VAL A 74 4.28 9.22 -3.85
CA VAL A 74 3.23 9.61 -2.91
C VAL A 74 2.46 10.81 -3.43
N SER A 75 1.13 10.70 -3.44
CA SER A 75 0.20 11.83 -3.42
C SER A 75 -0.53 11.85 -2.07
N LYS A 76 -0.51 12.98 -1.38
CA LYS A 76 -1.31 13.18 -0.16
C LYS A 76 -2.78 13.48 -0.48
N ASP A 77 -3.14 13.42 -1.75
CA ASP A 77 -4.48 13.55 -2.31
C ASP A 77 -4.70 12.43 -3.35
N ASP A 78 -5.28 12.71 -4.50
CA ASP A 78 -5.47 11.72 -5.57
C ASP A 78 -4.16 11.40 -6.32
N LEU A 79 -3.91 10.13 -6.59
CA LEU A 79 -2.87 9.65 -7.52
C LEU A 79 -3.54 9.07 -8.76
N VAL A 80 -3.33 9.69 -9.90
CA VAL A 80 -3.91 9.26 -11.18
C VAL A 80 -2.79 8.86 -12.14
N ILE A 81 -2.91 7.71 -12.81
CA ILE A 81 -1.98 7.26 -13.85
C ILE A 81 -2.80 6.86 -15.08
N THR A 82 -2.48 7.46 -16.22
CA THR A 82 -3.25 7.23 -17.45
C THR A 82 -2.49 6.45 -18.53
N GLY A 83 -1.24 6.11 -18.31
CA GLY A 83 -0.38 5.34 -19.20
C GLY A 83 1.09 5.49 -18.83
N GLY A 84 1.97 4.85 -19.60
CA GLY A 84 3.41 4.85 -19.37
C GLY A 84 3.95 3.52 -18.86
N THR A 85 5.27 3.42 -18.79
CA THR A 85 5.97 2.22 -18.29
C THR A 85 6.71 2.57 -17.01
N TYR A 86 6.44 1.85 -15.94
CA TYR A 86 6.95 2.13 -14.59
C TYR A 86 7.75 0.94 -14.06
N ALA A 87 9.00 1.19 -13.66
CA ALA A 87 9.83 0.26 -12.92
C ALA A 87 10.17 0.88 -11.57
N ILE A 88 9.56 0.37 -10.48
CA ILE A 88 9.65 0.97 -9.16
C ILE A 88 10.24 -0.06 -8.18
N THR A 89 11.31 0.35 -7.50
CA THR A 89 11.84 -0.37 -6.33
C THR A 89 11.77 0.57 -5.14
N ALA A 90 11.06 0.17 -4.09
CA ALA A 90 10.83 1.01 -2.91
C ALA A 90 11.05 0.24 -1.62
N ALA A 91 11.69 0.88 -0.64
CA ALA A 91 11.87 0.31 0.70
C ALA A 91 10.54 0.24 1.49
N SER A 92 9.55 1.05 1.12
CA SER A 92 8.18 1.03 1.67
C SER A 92 7.18 0.77 0.54
N GLN A 93 6.11 1.55 0.40
CA GLN A 93 5.12 1.35 -0.66
C GLN A 93 5.64 1.79 -2.03
N GLY A 94 5.21 1.11 -3.08
CA GLY A 94 5.54 1.48 -4.45
C GLY A 94 4.83 2.76 -4.88
N LEU A 95 3.50 2.71 -4.90
CA LEU A 95 2.58 3.81 -5.18
C LEU A 95 1.68 4.04 -3.97
N SER A 96 1.53 5.29 -3.55
CA SER A 96 0.63 5.68 -2.46
C SER A 96 -0.19 6.90 -2.85
N GLY A 97 -1.52 6.78 -2.75
CA GLY A 97 -2.46 7.87 -2.90
C GLY A 97 -3.36 7.93 -1.68
N LYS A 98 -3.35 9.04 -0.93
CA LYS A 98 -4.15 9.12 0.30
C LYS A 98 -5.63 9.00 -0.01
N ASP A 99 -6.13 9.82 -0.94
CA ASP A 99 -7.55 9.85 -1.25
C ASP A 99 -7.96 8.77 -2.25
N SER A 100 -7.14 8.55 -3.27
CA SER A 100 -7.32 7.43 -4.19
C SER A 100 -6.08 7.12 -5.00
N ILE A 101 -6.05 5.89 -5.56
CA ILE A 101 -5.23 5.52 -6.70
C ILE A 101 -6.17 5.17 -7.84
N ARG A 102 -6.01 5.88 -8.98
CA ARG A 102 -6.77 5.61 -10.20
C ARG A 102 -5.82 5.34 -11.34
N ILE A 103 -5.89 4.15 -11.92
CA ILE A 103 -5.05 3.75 -13.05
C ILE A 103 -5.96 3.42 -14.24
N LEU A 104 -5.75 4.14 -15.34
CA LEU A 104 -6.47 3.89 -16.57
C LEU A 104 -5.79 2.78 -17.39
N ASP A 105 -4.46 2.86 -17.54
CA ASP A 105 -3.61 1.94 -18.29
C ASP A 105 -2.14 2.12 -17.88
N GLY A 106 -1.25 1.23 -18.33
CA GLY A 106 0.20 1.29 -18.13
C GLY A 106 0.83 -0.06 -17.85
N ASP A 107 2.16 -0.09 -17.90
CA ASP A 107 2.96 -1.26 -17.59
C ASP A 107 3.73 -1.03 -16.28
N PHE A 108 3.46 -1.84 -15.26
CA PHE A 108 4.00 -1.66 -13.93
C PHE A 108 4.83 -2.88 -13.51
N THR A 109 6.10 -2.65 -13.19
CA THR A 109 6.95 -3.59 -12.48
C THR A 109 7.34 -2.95 -11.14
N ILE A 110 6.77 -3.44 -10.04
CA ILE A 110 6.96 -2.85 -8.73
C ILE A 110 7.51 -3.88 -7.76
N THR A 111 8.60 -3.53 -7.07
CA THR A 111 9.14 -4.27 -5.94
C THR A 111 9.11 -3.36 -4.71
N SER A 112 8.41 -3.76 -3.65
CA SER A 112 8.17 -2.93 -2.46
C SER A 112 8.42 -3.69 -1.16
N GLY A 113 8.95 -2.98 -0.17
CA GLY A 113 9.15 -3.49 1.20
C GLY A 113 7.87 -3.49 2.04
N LYS A 114 6.80 -2.85 1.55
CA LYS A 114 5.42 -2.92 2.06
C LYS A 114 4.50 -3.20 0.88
N ASP A 115 3.35 -2.52 0.78
CA ASP A 115 2.39 -2.73 -0.30
C ASP A 115 2.91 -2.17 -1.63
N ALA A 116 2.57 -2.81 -2.75
CA ALA A 116 2.95 -2.27 -4.04
C ALA A 116 2.08 -1.05 -4.41
N LEU A 117 0.76 -1.16 -4.28
CA LEU A 117 -0.20 -0.06 -4.38
C LEU A 117 -0.93 0.09 -3.05
N HIS A 118 -1.00 1.31 -2.51
CA HIS A 118 -1.60 1.58 -1.20
C HIS A 118 -2.43 2.86 -1.21
N SER A 119 -3.71 2.75 -0.89
CA SER A 119 -4.60 3.90 -0.70
C SER A 119 -5.30 3.81 0.65
N GLU A 120 -5.08 4.81 1.50
CA GLU A 120 -5.63 4.82 2.85
C GLU A 120 -6.03 6.23 3.27
N ASN A 121 -7.30 6.39 3.61
CA ASN A 121 -7.83 7.60 4.19
C ASN A 121 -8.68 7.25 5.41
N GLU A 122 -8.15 7.52 6.59
CA GLU A 122 -8.85 7.26 7.87
C GLU A 122 -9.90 8.34 8.17
N ASP A 123 -9.80 9.51 7.53
CA ASP A 123 -10.63 10.67 7.85
C ASP A 123 -11.96 10.67 7.07
N ASN A 124 -12.01 9.96 5.93
CA ASN A 124 -13.17 9.96 5.04
C ASN A 124 -13.41 8.58 4.40
N ALA A 125 -14.51 7.94 4.77
CA ALA A 125 -14.88 6.60 4.28
C ALA A 125 -15.20 6.53 2.76
N GLU A 126 -15.40 7.67 2.09
CA GLU A 126 -15.60 7.73 0.64
C GLU A 126 -14.27 7.79 -0.14
N LYS A 127 -13.16 7.97 0.58
CA LYS A 127 -11.79 8.03 0.07
C LYS A 127 -11.03 6.74 0.40
N GLY A 128 -9.72 6.73 0.14
CA GLY A 128 -8.87 5.57 0.37
C GLY A 128 -9.17 4.41 -0.60
N PHE A 129 -9.63 4.71 -1.80
CA PHE A 129 -10.02 3.67 -2.77
C PHE A 129 -8.98 3.46 -3.88
N VAL A 130 -9.04 2.28 -4.48
CA VAL A 130 -8.25 1.92 -5.68
C VAL A 130 -9.20 1.60 -6.83
N TYR A 131 -8.97 2.24 -7.97
CA TYR A 131 -9.70 1.99 -9.21
C TYR A 131 -8.72 1.73 -10.35
N ILE A 132 -8.78 0.56 -10.97
CA ILE A 132 -7.94 0.17 -12.11
C ILE A 132 -8.84 -0.23 -13.26
N ALA A 133 -8.72 0.51 -14.38
CA ALA A 133 -9.48 0.24 -15.59
C ALA A 133 -8.77 -0.74 -16.53
N GLY A 134 -7.44 -0.82 -16.48
CA GLY A 134 -6.63 -1.71 -17.31
C GLY A 134 -5.15 -1.58 -16.95
N GLY A 135 -4.29 -2.24 -17.75
CA GLY A 135 -2.84 -2.23 -17.60
C GLY A 135 -2.24 -3.58 -17.23
N ASN A 136 -0.91 -3.64 -17.19
CA ASN A 136 -0.15 -4.84 -16.85
C ASN A 136 0.62 -4.62 -15.55
N PHE A 137 0.42 -5.50 -14.57
CA PHE A 137 0.98 -5.37 -13.24
C PHE A 137 1.81 -6.59 -12.87
N ASN A 138 3.11 -6.38 -12.67
CA ASN A 138 4.03 -7.35 -12.09
C ASN A 138 4.48 -6.80 -10.72
N LEU A 139 3.85 -7.28 -9.65
CA LEU A 139 3.99 -6.74 -8.30
C LEU A 139 4.67 -7.77 -7.39
N THR A 140 5.75 -7.35 -6.75
CA THR A 140 6.41 -8.10 -5.68
C THR A 140 6.39 -7.22 -4.43
N ALA A 141 5.66 -7.62 -3.40
CA ALA A 141 5.45 -6.82 -2.20
C ALA A 141 5.70 -7.67 -0.94
N SER A 142 6.33 -7.07 0.07
CA SER A 142 6.43 -7.75 1.37
C SER A 142 5.12 -7.67 2.16
N GLY A 143 4.29 -6.66 1.87
CA GLY A 143 2.91 -6.53 2.32
C GLY A 143 1.95 -6.98 1.22
N ASP A 144 0.94 -6.18 0.95
CA ASP A 144 -0.10 -6.48 -0.03
C ASP A 144 0.29 -6.04 -1.46
N GLY A 145 -0.17 -6.76 -2.47
CA GLY A 145 -0.03 -6.33 -3.86
C GLY A 145 -0.81 -5.03 -4.12
N ILE A 146 -2.05 -4.99 -3.66
CA ILE A 146 -2.92 -3.82 -3.72
C ILE A 146 -3.68 -3.73 -2.40
N SER A 147 -3.60 -2.58 -1.72
CA SER A 147 -4.28 -2.29 -0.46
C SER A 147 -5.14 -1.04 -0.61
N ALA A 148 -6.35 -1.10 -0.09
CA ALA A 148 -7.29 0.03 -0.07
C ALA A 148 -8.07 0.02 1.24
N SER A 149 -8.16 1.16 1.95
CA SER A 149 -9.02 1.29 3.13
C SER A 149 -10.51 1.46 2.75
N GLY A 150 -10.78 1.93 1.53
CA GLY A 150 -12.10 2.06 0.95
C GLY A 150 -12.40 0.97 -0.09
N ASN A 151 -13.10 1.34 -1.13
CA ASN A 151 -13.48 0.42 -2.20
C ASN A 151 -12.28 0.06 -3.10
N MET A 152 -12.26 -1.17 -3.60
CA MET A 152 -11.34 -1.61 -4.63
C MET A 152 -12.14 -2.05 -5.87
N THR A 153 -11.81 -1.48 -7.03
CA THR A 153 -12.44 -1.82 -8.31
C THR A 153 -11.36 -2.12 -9.34
N LEU A 154 -11.31 -3.35 -9.81
CA LEU A 154 -10.43 -3.81 -10.88
C LEU A 154 -11.34 -4.22 -12.05
N LEU A 155 -11.40 -3.39 -13.11
CA LEU A 155 -12.27 -3.66 -14.25
C LEU A 155 -11.63 -4.61 -15.25
N ASP A 156 -10.35 -4.38 -15.56
CA ASP A 156 -9.57 -5.15 -16.52
C ASP A 156 -8.08 -5.09 -16.14
N GLY A 157 -7.23 -5.82 -16.85
CA GLY A 157 -5.78 -5.82 -16.67
C GLY A 157 -5.20 -7.21 -16.45
N MET A 158 -3.90 -7.29 -16.56
CA MET A 158 -3.13 -8.50 -16.28
C MET A 158 -2.34 -8.31 -14.99
N TYR A 159 -2.51 -9.22 -14.04
CA TYR A 159 -1.90 -9.13 -12.72
C TYR A 159 -1.06 -10.36 -12.42
N THR A 160 0.23 -10.15 -12.16
CA THR A 160 1.12 -11.14 -11.55
C THR A 160 1.59 -10.58 -10.23
N MET A 161 1.22 -11.23 -9.11
CA MET A 161 1.51 -10.72 -7.77
C MET A 161 2.20 -11.78 -6.93
N THR A 162 3.27 -11.39 -6.25
CA THR A 162 3.93 -12.16 -5.19
C THR A 162 3.95 -11.29 -3.94
N THR A 163 3.25 -11.72 -2.90
CA THR A 163 3.03 -10.92 -1.68
C THR A 163 3.45 -11.70 -0.43
N GLY A 164 3.86 -10.99 0.61
CA GLY A 164 4.21 -11.59 1.90
C GLY A 164 5.32 -12.64 1.83
N GLY A 165 6.16 -12.60 0.79
CA GLY A 165 7.14 -13.67 0.52
C GLY A 165 6.55 -14.93 -0.12
N GLY A 166 5.30 -14.85 -0.62
CA GLY A 166 4.56 -15.97 -1.21
C GLY A 166 3.80 -16.80 -0.16
N SER A 167 2.97 -17.71 -0.64
CA SER A 167 2.12 -18.57 0.23
C SER A 167 2.90 -19.48 1.18
N GLU A 168 4.17 -19.75 0.89
CA GLU A 168 5.05 -20.54 1.75
C GLU A 168 5.36 -19.85 3.09
N ASN A 169 5.29 -18.51 3.13
CA ASN A 169 5.52 -17.69 4.32
C ASN A 169 4.22 -17.16 4.95
N GLY A 170 3.07 -17.48 4.37
CA GLY A 170 1.77 -17.15 4.94
C GLY A 170 1.61 -17.84 6.29
N LYS A 171 1.23 -17.09 7.33
CA LYS A 171 0.82 -17.70 8.60
C LYS A 171 -0.47 -18.45 8.35
N ASP A 172 -0.54 -19.73 8.75
CA ASP A 172 -1.79 -20.47 8.77
C ASP A 172 -2.79 -19.70 9.65
N HIS A 173 -3.76 -19.05 9.02
CA HIS A 173 -4.93 -18.58 9.75
C HIS A 173 -5.67 -19.86 10.16
N GLN A 174 -5.56 -20.26 11.43
CA GLN A 174 -6.55 -21.16 12.01
C GLN A 174 -7.89 -20.44 11.88
N GLU A 175 -8.69 -20.89 10.92
CA GLU A 175 -10.10 -20.52 10.89
C GLU A 175 -10.69 -20.93 12.24
N GLY A 176 -10.94 -19.97 13.11
CA GLY A 176 -11.78 -20.15 14.26
C GLY A 176 -13.15 -20.57 13.72
N GLY A 177 -13.46 -21.88 13.80
CA GLY A 177 -14.73 -22.41 13.35
C GLY A 177 -15.88 -21.62 13.99
N PRO A 178 -16.99 -21.37 13.28
CA PRO A 178 -18.14 -20.67 13.81
C PRO A 178 -18.76 -21.50 14.95
N GLY A 179 -18.74 -20.99 16.17
CA GLY A 179 -19.62 -21.44 17.24
C GLY A 179 -19.05 -22.45 18.23
N GLY A 180 -18.13 -22.00 19.06
CA GLY A 180 -18.09 -22.48 20.44
C GLY A 180 -19.03 -21.62 21.29
N GLN A 181 -20.32 -21.95 21.32
CA GLN A 181 -21.25 -21.45 22.30
C GLN A 181 -20.74 -21.90 23.67
N GLY A 182 -20.13 -21.02 24.45
CA GLY A 182 -19.85 -21.21 25.85
C GLY A 182 -21.18 -21.34 26.62
N GLY A 183 -21.57 -22.57 26.90
CA GLY A 183 -22.63 -22.82 27.85
C GLY A 183 -22.24 -22.30 29.22
N PRO A 184 -23.15 -21.68 29.96
CA PRO A 184 -22.87 -21.26 31.32
C PRO A 184 -22.68 -22.50 32.20
N GLY A 185 -21.49 -22.72 32.71
CA GLY A 185 -21.18 -23.71 33.71
C GLY A 185 -21.89 -23.35 35.01
N GLY A 186 -23.05 -23.97 35.23
CA GLY A 186 -23.71 -23.98 36.52
C GLY A 186 -22.89 -24.81 37.48
N GLY A 187 -22.17 -24.17 38.36
CA GLY A 187 -21.66 -24.79 39.57
C GLY A 187 -22.84 -25.14 40.47
N MET A 188 -23.13 -26.41 40.63
CA MET A 188 -23.94 -26.90 41.75
C MET A 188 -22.98 -27.26 42.85
N ASP A 189 -22.91 -26.41 43.85
CA ASP A 189 -22.48 -26.76 45.19
C ASP A 189 -23.45 -27.82 45.73
N ASN A 190 -22.93 -28.98 46.02
CA ASN A 190 -23.67 -29.98 46.77
C ASN A 190 -23.21 -29.91 48.25
N PRO A 191 -24.04 -29.40 49.15
CA PRO A 191 -23.72 -29.39 50.57
C PRO A 191 -23.85 -30.80 51.13
N GLY A 192 -22.84 -31.19 51.89
CA GLY A 192 -22.65 -32.46 52.49
C GLY A 192 -23.82 -33.09 53.21
N GLU A 193 -23.87 -34.38 53.19
CA GLU A 193 -24.51 -35.17 54.21
C GLU A 193 -23.43 -35.82 55.06
N ASP A 194 -23.37 -35.25 56.27
CA ASP A 194 -22.74 -35.80 57.42
C ASP A 194 -23.66 -36.93 57.95
N LEU A 195 -23.23 -38.15 57.87
CA LEU A 195 -23.92 -39.24 58.54
C LEU A 195 -22.96 -39.94 59.48
N MET A 196 -23.17 -39.55 60.77
CA MET A 196 -22.68 -40.32 61.90
C MET A 196 -23.16 -41.76 61.83
N THR A 197 -22.29 -42.69 62.11
CA THR A 197 -22.68 -43.92 62.80
C THR A 197 -21.70 -44.18 63.97
N SER A 198 -22.28 -44.06 65.09
CA SER A 198 -21.77 -44.55 66.36
C SER A 198 -21.83 -46.06 66.45
N GLY A 199 -20.94 -46.67 67.20
CA GLY A 199 -21.30 -47.88 67.90
C GLY A 199 -20.30 -48.99 67.90
N GLU A 200 -19.77 -49.18 69.10
CA GLU A 200 -19.15 -50.32 69.76
C GLU A 200 -17.82 -50.86 69.28
#